data_6f2ab8de451661dd973f0a9dcee6edf9
#
_entry.id   6f2ab8de451661dd973f0a9dcee6edf9
#
_cell.length_a   1.000
_cell.length_b   1.000
_cell.length_c   1.000
_cell.angle_alpha   90.00
_cell.angle_beta   90.00
_cell.angle_gamma   90.00
#
_symmetry.space_group_name_H-M   'P 1'
#
loop_
_entity.id
_entity.type
_entity.pdbx_description
1 polymer ?
#
loop_
_entity_poly.entity_id
_entity_poly.type
_entity_poly.pdbx_seq_one_letter_code
_entity_poly.pdbx_strand_id
1 'polypeptide(L)'
;MKEQENSWNNGNIDDFMNTYWKNDSLIFIGKSGINYGWDKTIKNYKNSYKTKEQMGTLKFKNIICNPINDSTFIVTGKWSLKRNDSIGNLSGFYTLLWIKKLTGWKITYDHTS
;
A
#
# COMPACT_ATOMS: atom_id res chain seq x y z
N MET A 1 7.07 -3.10 -6.36
CA MET A 1 6.33 -1.90 -5.88
C MET A 1 6.12 -0.86 -6.98
N LYS A 2 6.83 -0.97 -8.09
CA LYS A 2 6.63 -0.07 -9.23
C LYS A 2 5.23 -0.20 -9.82
N GLU A 3 4.70 -1.41 -9.89
CA GLU A 3 3.33 -1.66 -10.37
C GLU A 3 2.29 -0.96 -9.50
N GLN A 4 2.49 -0.91 -8.19
CA GLN A 4 1.60 -0.20 -7.26
C GLN A 4 1.60 1.30 -7.55
N GLU A 5 2.77 1.90 -7.75
CA GLU A 5 2.88 3.31 -8.14
C GLU A 5 2.12 3.58 -9.43
N ASN A 6 2.35 2.76 -10.44
CA ASN A 6 1.71 2.94 -11.75
C ASN A 6 0.20 2.82 -11.65
N SER A 7 -0.31 1.82 -10.94
CA SER A 7 -1.75 1.62 -10.77
C SER A 7 -2.40 2.80 -10.03
N TRP A 8 -1.79 3.22 -8.95
CA TRP A 8 -2.27 4.39 -8.19
C TRP A 8 -2.29 5.65 -9.06
N ASN A 9 -1.18 5.90 -9.76
CA ASN A 9 -1.04 7.10 -10.58
C ASN A 9 -1.96 7.10 -11.81
N ASN A 10 -2.46 5.94 -12.20
CA ASN A 10 -3.50 5.79 -13.21
C ASN A 10 -4.92 5.90 -12.62
N GLY A 11 -5.05 6.12 -11.32
CA GLY A 11 -6.34 6.23 -10.65
C GLY A 11 -7.00 4.89 -10.39
N ASN A 12 -6.25 3.80 -10.40
CA ASN A 12 -6.79 2.44 -10.30
C ASN A 12 -6.46 1.80 -8.96
N ILE A 13 -7.32 2.03 -7.96
CA ILE A 13 -7.17 1.45 -6.63
C ILE A 13 -7.33 -0.06 -6.66
N ASP A 14 -8.19 -0.60 -7.51
CA ASP A 14 -8.39 -2.05 -7.62
C ASP A 14 -7.09 -2.74 -8.04
N ASP A 15 -6.40 -2.24 -9.06
CA ASP A 15 -5.12 -2.80 -9.49
C ASP A 15 -4.03 -2.59 -8.43
N PHE A 16 -4.04 -1.44 -7.77
CA PHE A 16 -3.12 -1.18 -6.66
C PHE A 16 -3.25 -2.25 -5.57
N MET A 17 -4.48 -2.65 -5.25
CA MET A 17 -4.76 -3.64 -4.22
C MET A 17 -4.47 -5.08 -4.65
N ASN A 18 -4.19 -5.34 -5.93
CA ASN A 18 -3.82 -6.69 -6.39
C ASN A 18 -2.49 -7.19 -5.82
N THR A 19 -1.64 -6.29 -5.34
CA THR A 19 -0.38 -6.66 -4.67
C THR A 19 -0.58 -7.08 -3.22
N TYR A 20 -1.77 -6.84 -2.66
CA TYR A 20 -2.11 -7.26 -1.32
C TYR A 20 -2.76 -8.65 -1.34
N TRP A 21 -2.45 -9.43 -0.31
CA TRP A 21 -3.02 -10.77 -0.14
C TRP A 21 -4.53 -10.69 0.02
N LYS A 22 -5.26 -11.29 -0.89
CA LYS A 22 -6.72 -11.25 -0.90
C LYS A 22 -7.28 -12.30 0.07
N ASN A 23 -7.22 -11.96 1.36
CA ASN A 23 -7.59 -12.85 2.46
C ASN A 23 -8.08 -12.03 3.64
N ASP A 24 -8.96 -12.62 4.45
CA ASP A 24 -9.50 -11.98 5.65
C ASP A 24 -8.44 -11.79 6.74
N SER A 25 -7.32 -12.48 6.64
CA SER A 25 -6.21 -12.37 7.59
C SER A 25 -5.19 -11.30 7.22
N LEU A 26 -5.36 -10.59 6.10
CA LEU A 26 -4.53 -9.43 5.78
C LEU A 26 -4.64 -8.40 6.91
N ILE A 27 -3.50 -7.89 7.35
CA ILE A 27 -3.44 -6.85 8.40
C ILE A 27 -2.94 -5.55 7.77
N PHE A 28 -3.69 -4.48 7.99
CA PHE A 28 -3.29 -3.13 7.61
C PHE A 28 -3.40 -2.22 8.84
N ILE A 29 -2.27 -1.64 9.25
CA ILE A 29 -2.21 -0.69 10.35
C ILE A 29 -1.90 0.69 9.78
N GLY A 30 -2.78 1.65 10.02
CA GLY A 30 -2.61 3.03 9.62
C GLY A 30 -2.96 3.97 10.76
N LYS A 31 -3.17 5.24 10.45
CA LYS A 31 -3.50 6.26 11.47
C LYS A 31 -4.79 5.95 12.23
N SER A 32 -5.76 5.31 11.57
CA SER A 32 -7.05 4.97 12.19
C SER A 32 -7.01 3.67 12.99
N GLY A 33 -5.86 3.01 13.08
CA GLY A 33 -5.69 1.77 13.84
C GLY A 33 -5.55 0.54 12.96
N ILE A 34 -5.92 -0.61 13.52
CA ILE A 34 -5.75 -1.90 12.86
C ILE A 34 -6.99 -2.26 12.07
N ASN A 35 -6.80 -2.63 10.80
CA ASN A 35 -7.85 -3.15 9.94
C ASN A 35 -7.48 -4.57 9.48
N TYR A 36 -8.48 -5.45 9.47
CA TYR A 36 -8.32 -6.84 9.07
C TYR A 36 -9.05 -7.09 7.76
N GLY A 37 -8.37 -7.80 6.85
CA GLY A 37 -8.97 -8.27 5.61
C GLY A 37 -8.78 -7.35 4.42
N TRP A 38 -8.69 -7.98 3.25
CA TRP A 38 -8.49 -7.29 1.97
C TRP A 38 -9.68 -6.40 1.61
N ASP A 39 -10.91 -6.92 1.81
CA ASP A 39 -12.13 -6.19 1.44
C ASP A 39 -12.28 -4.89 2.22
N LYS A 40 -11.99 -4.92 3.51
CA LYS A 40 -12.04 -3.72 4.35
C LYS A 40 -10.96 -2.72 3.97
N THR A 41 -9.78 -3.22 3.64
CA THR A 41 -8.65 -2.36 3.27
C THR A 41 -8.93 -1.61 1.97
N ILE A 42 -9.41 -2.30 0.93
CA ILE A 42 -9.74 -1.62 -0.33
C ILE A 42 -10.88 -0.62 -0.15
N LYS A 43 -11.88 -0.97 0.65
CA LYS A 43 -12.99 -0.07 0.95
C LYS A 43 -12.51 1.21 1.63
N ASN A 44 -11.60 1.09 2.59
CA ASN A 44 -11.01 2.25 3.27
C ASN A 44 -10.22 3.15 2.31
N TYR A 45 -9.45 2.56 1.41
CA TYR A 45 -8.74 3.32 0.39
C TYR A 45 -9.70 4.10 -0.50
N LYS A 46 -10.76 3.44 -0.99
CA LYS A 46 -11.75 4.09 -1.86
C LYS A 46 -12.50 5.20 -1.15
N ASN A 47 -12.77 5.03 0.16
CA ASN A 47 -13.44 6.06 0.96
C ASN A 47 -12.54 7.27 1.25
N SER A 48 -11.23 7.04 1.45
CA SER A 48 -10.28 8.09 1.76
C SER A 48 -9.79 8.85 0.53
N TYR A 49 -9.78 8.20 -0.64
CA TYR A 49 -9.27 8.75 -1.88
C TYR A 49 -10.30 8.59 -2.99
N LYS A 50 -11.35 9.42 -2.93
CA LYS A 50 -12.52 9.30 -3.80
C LYS A 50 -12.29 9.85 -5.20
N THR A 51 -11.35 10.77 -5.35
CA THR A 51 -11.07 11.45 -6.62
C THR A 51 -9.60 11.31 -6.99
N LYS A 52 -9.30 11.53 -8.27
CA LYS A 52 -7.92 11.55 -8.75
C LYS A 52 -7.10 12.63 -8.06
N GLU A 53 -7.69 13.78 -7.78
CA GLU A 53 -7.06 14.88 -7.06
C GLU A 53 -6.68 14.49 -5.64
N GLN A 54 -7.54 13.74 -4.95
CA GLN A 54 -7.25 13.23 -3.61
C GLN A 54 -6.16 12.18 -3.62
N MET A 55 -6.12 11.33 -4.65
CA MET A 55 -5.07 10.32 -4.81
C MET A 55 -3.70 10.95 -5.06
N GLY A 56 -3.65 12.00 -5.85
CA GLY A 56 -2.40 12.66 -6.20
C GLY A 56 -1.46 11.77 -6.99
N THR A 57 -0.18 12.08 -6.91
CA THR A 57 0.89 11.28 -7.51
C THR A 57 1.68 10.57 -6.43
N LEU A 58 1.65 9.24 -6.47
CA LEU A 58 2.34 8.39 -5.49
C LEU A 58 3.78 8.15 -5.91
N LYS A 59 4.68 8.25 -4.92
CA LYS A 59 6.07 7.90 -5.06
C LYS A 59 6.52 7.08 -3.85
N PHE A 60 7.17 5.96 -4.11
CA PHE A 60 7.81 5.14 -3.08
C PHE A 60 9.31 5.34 -3.09
N LYS A 61 9.90 5.34 -1.92
CA LYS A 61 11.34 5.24 -1.74
C LYS A 61 11.62 4.10 -0.78
N ASN A 62 12.00 2.94 -1.32
CA ASN A 62 12.39 1.81 -0.50
C ASN A 62 13.75 2.09 0.14
N ILE A 63 13.83 1.97 1.45
CA ILE A 63 15.05 2.28 2.22
C ILE A 63 15.76 0.99 2.59
N ILE A 64 15.01 0.00 3.07
CA ILE A 64 15.55 -1.28 3.53
C ILE A 64 14.73 -2.40 2.91
N CYS A 65 15.42 -3.40 2.36
CA CYS A 65 14.79 -4.64 1.90
C CYS A 65 15.52 -5.81 2.53
N ASN A 66 14.88 -6.52 3.45
CA ASN A 66 15.46 -7.62 4.21
C ASN A 66 14.82 -8.95 3.81
N PRO A 67 15.53 -9.80 3.05
CA PRO A 67 15.07 -11.17 2.84
C PRO A 67 15.12 -11.95 4.16
N ILE A 68 14.00 -12.60 4.50
CA ILE A 68 13.94 -13.46 5.69
C ILE A 68 14.27 -14.90 5.28
N ASN A 69 13.69 -15.34 4.15
CA ASN A 69 13.96 -16.65 3.54
C ASN A 69 13.53 -16.57 2.06
N ASP A 70 13.49 -17.69 1.37
CA ASP A 70 13.17 -17.75 -0.07
C ASP A 70 11.73 -17.29 -0.39
N SER A 71 10.86 -17.24 0.61
CA SER A 71 9.42 -16.96 0.44
C SER A 71 8.96 -15.71 1.17
N THR A 72 9.86 -14.99 1.86
CA THR A 72 9.47 -13.89 2.73
C THR A 72 10.52 -12.79 2.74
N PHE A 73 10.09 -11.54 2.58
CA PHE A 73 10.97 -10.39 2.80
C PHE A 73 10.20 -9.22 3.41
N ILE A 74 10.92 -8.35 4.09
CA ILE A 74 10.38 -7.12 4.69
C ILE A 74 10.94 -5.93 3.93
N VAL A 75 10.07 -5.00 3.54
CA VAL A 75 10.46 -3.73 2.93
C VAL A 75 10.05 -2.60 3.85
N THR A 76 10.97 -1.73 4.16
CA THR A 76 10.71 -0.47 4.87
C THR A 76 11.08 0.68 3.97
N GLY A 77 10.22 1.67 3.88
CA GLY A 77 10.48 2.81 3.03
C GLY A 77 9.59 4.00 3.35
N LYS A 78 9.64 4.97 2.46
CA LYS A 78 8.89 6.21 2.57
C LYS A 78 7.94 6.34 1.38
N TRP A 79 6.70 6.74 1.66
CA TRP A 79 5.73 7.06 0.62
C TRP A 79 5.45 8.56 0.62
N SER A 80 5.08 9.09 -0.53
CA SER A 80 4.60 10.46 -0.65
C SER A 80 3.48 10.54 -1.69
N LEU A 81 2.51 11.40 -1.41
CA LEU A 81 1.46 11.79 -2.35
C LEU A 81 1.61 13.27 -2.62
N LYS A 82 1.91 13.62 -3.87
CA LYS A 82 1.93 15.00 -4.30
C LYS A 82 0.55 15.37 -4.84
N ARG A 83 -0.07 16.35 -4.22
CA ARG A 83 -1.41 16.82 -4.56
C ARG A 83 -1.38 18.34 -4.77
N ASN A 84 -2.49 18.91 -5.23
CA ASN A 84 -2.56 20.37 -5.42
C ASN A 84 -2.51 21.11 -4.07
N ASP A 85 -2.23 22.41 -4.09
CA ASP A 85 -2.00 23.20 -2.88
C ASP A 85 -3.25 23.29 -1.99
N SER A 86 -4.44 23.22 -2.56
CA SER A 86 -5.68 23.31 -1.79
C SER A 86 -5.94 22.05 -0.95
N ILE A 87 -5.47 20.90 -1.40
CA ILE A 87 -5.60 19.60 -0.67
C ILE A 87 -4.37 19.36 0.20
N GLY A 88 -3.18 19.68 -0.31
CA GLY A 88 -1.92 19.47 0.38
C GLY A 88 -1.33 18.09 0.16
N ASN A 89 -0.03 17.99 0.37
CA ASN A 89 0.73 16.74 0.20
C ASN A 89 0.67 15.88 1.45
N LEU A 90 0.78 14.58 1.26
CA LEU A 90 0.90 13.60 2.35
C LEU A 90 2.20 12.82 2.21
N SER A 91 2.73 12.37 3.31
CA SER A 91 3.88 11.46 3.33
C SER A 91 3.94 10.68 4.63
N GLY A 92 4.70 9.61 4.63
CA GLY A 92 4.92 8.80 5.81
C GLY A 92 5.87 7.64 5.51
N PHE A 93 5.91 6.70 6.45
CA PHE A 93 6.74 5.51 6.32
C PHE A 93 5.87 4.27 6.26
N TYR A 94 6.40 3.21 5.66
CA TYR A 94 5.73 1.91 5.63
C TYR A 94 6.72 0.80 5.96
N THR A 95 6.16 -0.26 6.57
CA THR A 95 6.83 -1.54 6.73
C THR A 95 5.89 -2.60 6.17
N LEU A 96 6.35 -3.33 5.16
CA LEU A 96 5.56 -4.30 4.43
C LEU A 96 6.19 -5.68 4.57
N LEU A 97 5.36 -6.66 4.91
CA LEU A 97 5.75 -8.07 4.88
C LEU A 97 5.23 -8.69 3.59
N TRP A 98 6.15 -9.08 2.71
CA TRP A 98 5.85 -9.75 1.45
C TRP A 98 6.07 -11.27 1.61
N ILE A 99 5.08 -12.04 1.21
CA ILE A 99 5.16 -13.50 1.22
C ILE A 99 4.82 -14.02 -0.17
N LYS A 100 5.60 -15.01 -0.62
CA LYS A 100 5.36 -15.69 -1.89
C LYS A 100 4.18 -16.63 -1.75
N LYS A 101 3.11 -16.36 -2.50
CA LYS A 101 1.90 -17.15 -2.57
C LYS A 101 1.81 -17.86 -3.93
N LEU A 102 0.82 -18.73 -4.11
CA LEU A 102 0.60 -19.39 -5.39
C LEU A 102 0.36 -18.41 -6.54
N THR A 103 -0.23 -17.27 -6.25
CA THR A 103 -0.54 -16.22 -7.21
C THR A 103 0.56 -15.18 -7.35
N GLY A 104 1.72 -15.38 -6.71
CA GLY A 104 2.86 -14.47 -6.74
C GLY A 104 3.14 -13.83 -5.39
N TRP A 105 4.04 -12.87 -5.38
CA TRP A 105 4.38 -12.14 -4.16
C TRP A 105 3.25 -11.23 -3.73
N LYS A 106 2.86 -11.32 -2.45
CA LYS A 106 1.74 -10.52 -1.89
C LYS A 106 2.14 -9.90 -0.57
N ILE A 107 1.66 -8.68 -0.34
CA ILE A 107 1.76 -8.02 0.96
C ILE A 107 0.74 -8.66 1.90
N THR A 108 1.21 -9.20 3.01
CA THR A 108 0.36 -9.86 4.02
C THR A 108 0.21 -9.03 5.27
N TYR A 109 1.08 -8.05 5.47
CA TYR A 109 1.09 -7.18 6.65
C TYR A 109 1.62 -5.81 6.21
N ASP A 110 0.88 -4.76 6.51
CA ASP A 110 1.23 -3.39 6.16
C ASP A 110 1.06 -2.49 7.39
N HIS A 111 2.14 -1.86 7.82
CA HIS A 111 2.11 -0.84 8.84
C HIS A 111 2.59 0.47 8.21
N THR A 112 1.66 1.36 7.96
CA THR A 112 1.91 2.64 7.28
C THR A 112 1.53 3.80 8.20
N SER A 113 2.46 4.72 8.36
CA SER A 113 2.24 5.92 9.18
C SER A 113 1.89 7.16 8.35
#